data_dd0d3e03aed7cecf2acb96a711256c7c
#
_entry.id   dd0d3e03aed7cecf2acb96a711256c7c
#
_cell.length_a   1.000
_cell.length_b   1.000
_cell.length_c   1.000
_cell.angle_alpha   90.00
_cell.angle_beta   90.00
_cell.angle_gamma   90.00
#
_symmetry.space_group_name_H-M   'P 1'
#
loop_
_entity.id
_entity.type
_entity.pdbx_description
1 polymer ?
#
loop_
_entity_poly.entity_id
_entity_poly.type
_entity_poly.pdbx_seq_one_letter_code
_entity_poly.pdbx_strand_id
1 'polypeptide(L)'
;MTTIQDIADKMGISKSAVSKALNNAPDISENLRKQVLETAVALGYTKLRRYRNSVRKICVLIEKDNIQYEEPYHFAYDIIMGFRQLAEPQGFDVVIEPVDIQIQRNQPYDVYMLEHDYVGSFVIGFSLADPWLKDFENSCTPTVLYDNYITGNPSTAYVGIDNDEGMELAVSHLVRQGHRKIAYLSNSLGSQIIQIRY
;
A
#
# COMPACT_ATOMS: atom_id res chain seq x y z
N MET A 1 -4.71 18.59 -13.49
CA MET A 1 -5.17 17.24 -13.16
C MET A 1 -5.29 16.47 -14.46
N THR A 2 -4.58 15.37 -14.59
CA THR A 2 -4.48 14.57 -15.84
C THR A 2 -5.81 13.94 -16.21
N THR A 3 -6.13 13.95 -17.48
CA THR A 3 -7.37 13.42 -18.07
C THR A 3 -7.05 12.27 -19.02
N ILE A 4 -8.07 11.50 -19.41
CA ILE A 4 -7.94 10.47 -20.46
C ILE A 4 -7.49 11.09 -21.79
N GLN A 5 -7.84 12.37 -22.05
CA GLN A 5 -7.40 13.07 -23.25
C GLN A 5 -5.89 13.31 -23.24
N ASP A 6 -5.32 13.73 -22.09
CA ASP A 6 -3.88 13.97 -21.97
C ASP A 6 -3.06 12.69 -22.22
N ILE A 7 -3.59 11.53 -21.76
CA ILE A 7 -2.97 10.22 -22.02
C ILE A 7 -3.06 9.89 -23.53
N ALA A 8 -4.22 10.10 -24.15
CA ALA A 8 -4.45 9.85 -25.58
C ALA A 8 -3.50 10.69 -26.44
N ASP A 9 -3.38 11.97 -26.13
CA ASP A 9 -2.51 12.92 -26.84
C ASP A 9 -1.02 12.54 -26.67
N LYS A 10 -0.62 12.15 -25.46
CA LYS A 10 0.76 11.70 -25.16
C LYS A 10 1.16 10.45 -25.94
N MET A 11 0.21 9.51 -26.12
CA MET A 11 0.45 8.24 -26.78
C MET A 11 0.14 8.25 -28.29
N GLY A 12 -0.49 9.30 -28.80
CA GLY A 12 -0.92 9.36 -30.20
C GLY A 12 -2.04 8.38 -30.56
N ILE A 13 -2.90 8.01 -29.60
CA ILE A 13 -4.00 7.06 -29.77
C ILE A 13 -5.35 7.74 -29.45
N SER A 14 -6.45 7.07 -29.82
CA SER A 14 -7.77 7.65 -29.54
C SER A 14 -8.12 7.61 -28.05
N LYS A 15 -8.89 8.60 -27.59
CA LYS A 15 -9.47 8.63 -26.24
C LYS A 15 -10.29 7.37 -25.92
N SER A 16 -10.95 6.80 -26.93
CA SER A 16 -11.70 5.55 -26.79
C SER A 16 -10.77 4.37 -26.49
N ALA A 17 -9.61 4.28 -27.16
CA ALA A 17 -8.63 3.24 -26.92
C ALA A 17 -8.05 3.34 -25.49
N VAL A 18 -7.69 4.54 -25.03
CA VAL A 18 -7.25 4.77 -23.65
C VAL A 18 -8.34 4.36 -22.66
N SER A 19 -9.59 4.79 -22.88
CA SER A 19 -10.70 4.41 -21.99
C SER A 19 -10.92 2.90 -21.93
N LYS A 20 -10.84 2.20 -23.05
CA LYS A 20 -10.94 0.74 -23.11
C LYS A 20 -9.79 0.05 -22.38
N ALA A 21 -8.56 0.51 -22.58
CA ALA A 21 -7.38 -0.03 -21.88
C ALA A 21 -7.49 0.13 -20.38
N LEU A 22 -7.87 1.33 -19.89
CA LEU A 22 -8.06 1.60 -18.46
C LEU A 22 -9.21 0.81 -17.82
N ASN A 23 -10.17 0.32 -18.62
CA ASN A 23 -11.33 -0.46 -18.14
C ASN A 23 -11.23 -1.95 -18.45
N ASN A 24 -10.05 -2.43 -18.80
CA ASN A 24 -9.82 -3.85 -19.07
C ASN A 24 -10.73 -4.44 -20.16
N ALA A 25 -11.00 -3.69 -21.22
CA ALA A 25 -11.82 -4.16 -22.31
C ALA A 25 -11.12 -5.31 -23.07
N PRO A 26 -11.84 -6.38 -23.44
CA PRO A 26 -11.23 -7.58 -24.02
C PRO A 26 -10.67 -7.37 -25.44
N ASP A 27 -11.03 -6.28 -26.09
CA ASP A 27 -10.57 -5.93 -27.45
C ASP A 27 -9.27 -5.09 -27.46
N ILE A 28 -8.61 -4.94 -26.31
CA ILE A 28 -7.31 -4.25 -26.16
C ILE A 28 -6.24 -5.30 -25.85
N SER A 29 -5.12 -5.22 -26.59
CA SER A 29 -3.96 -6.10 -26.31
C SER A 29 -3.32 -5.78 -24.95
N GLU A 30 -2.79 -6.79 -24.27
CA GLU A 30 -2.09 -6.62 -22.98
C GLU A 30 -0.93 -5.62 -23.08
N ASN A 31 -0.19 -5.64 -24.18
CA ASN A 31 0.91 -4.69 -24.39
C ASN A 31 0.42 -3.24 -24.45
N LEU A 32 -0.65 -2.96 -25.21
CA LEU A 32 -1.22 -1.60 -25.28
C LEU A 32 -1.77 -1.19 -23.93
N ARG A 33 -2.43 -2.11 -23.21
CA ARG A 33 -2.93 -1.85 -21.88
C ARG A 33 -1.80 -1.45 -20.94
N LYS A 34 -0.72 -2.24 -20.88
CA LYS A 34 0.44 -1.94 -20.04
C LYS A 34 1.01 -0.56 -20.33
N GLN A 35 1.21 -0.21 -21.60
CA GLN A 35 1.70 1.10 -22.01
C GLN A 35 0.76 2.24 -21.59
N VAL A 36 -0.55 2.04 -21.68
CA VAL A 36 -1.55 3.04 -21.25
C VAL A 36 -1.49 3.22 -19.73
N LEU A 37 -1.41 2.15 -18.96
CA LEU A 37 -1.31 2.20 -17.49
C LEU A 37 -0.04 2.92 -17.05
N GLU A 38 1.11 2.55 -17.61
CA GLU A 38 2.41 3.19 -17.31
C GLU A 38 2.40 4.68 -17.67
N THR A 39 1.83 5.04 -18.83
CA THR A 39 1.71 6.45 -19.25
C THR A 39 0.74 7.22 -18.35
N ALA A 40 -0.35 6.59 -17.94
CA ALA A 40 -1.32 7.20 -17.03
C ALA A 40 -0.68 7.53 -15.68
N VAL A 41 0.06 6.58 -15.11
CA VAL A 41 0.82 6.77 -13.86
C VAL A 41 1.87 7.86 -14.01
N ALA A 42 2.68 7.82 -15.07
CA ALA A 42 3.71 8.83 -15.35
C ALA A 42 3.14 10.26 -15.48
N LEU A 43 1.90 10.40 -15.91
CA LEU A 43 1.18 11.67 -15.99
C LEU A 43 0.42 12.03 -14.70
N GLY A 44 0.50 11.21 -13.64
CA GLY A 44 -0.23 11.42 -12.39
C GLY A 44 -1.76 11.24 -12.54
N TYR A 45 -2.19 10.39 -13.45
CA TYR A 45 -3.61 10.06 -13.60
C TYR A 45 -4.08 9.18 -12.45
N THR A 46 -5.16 9.59 -11.79
CA THR A 46 -5.83 8.78 -10.76
C THR A 46 -7.31 8.59 -11.13
N LYS A 47 -7.86 7.42 -10.86
CA LYS A 47 -9.29 7.12 -11.11
C LYS A 47 -10.24 7.78 -10.10
N LEU A 48 -9.76 8.49 -9.09
CA LEU A 48 -10.56 9.10 -8.02
C LEU A 48 -11.77 9.92 -8.48
N ARG A 49 -11.76 10.48 -9.70
CA ARG A 49 -12.86 11.26 -10.27
C ARG A 49 -14.02 10.44 -10.86
N ARG A 50 -13.79 9.17 -11.18
CA ARG A 50 -14.78 8.34 -11.90
C ARG A 50 -15.91 7.82 -11.01
N TYR A 51 -15.69 7.80 -9.70
CA TYR A 51 -16.52 7.09 -8.75
C TYR A 51 -17.64 7.93 -8.10
N ARG A 52 -18.16 8.96 -8.79
CA ARG A 52 -19.26 9.75 -8.22
C ARG A 52 -20.53 8.94 -7.90
N ASN A 53 -20.70 7.76 -8.54
CA ASN A 53 -21.88 6.89 -8.37
C ASN A 53 -21.56 5.38 -8.33
N SER A 54 -20.30 4.96 -8.18
CA SER A 54 -19.92 3.53 -8.09
C SER A 54 -19.22 3.25 -6.76
N VAL A 55 -19.30 1.99 -6.32
CA VAL A 55 -18.57 1.52 -5.15
C VAL A 55 -17.07 1.71 -5.37
N ARG A 56 -16.39 2.37 -4.42
CA ARG A 56 -14.95 2.59 -4.47
C ARG A 56 -14.25 1.38 -3.85
N LYS A 57 -13.32 0.79 -4.59
CA LYS A 57 -12.51 -0.31 -4.08
C LYS A 57 -11.26 0.22 -3.38
N ILE A 58 -11.02 -0.26 -2.19
CA ILE A 58 -9.74 -0.10 -1.48
C ILE A 58 -9.20 -1.48 -1.15
N CYS A 59 -7.87 -1.63 -1.13
CA CYS A 59 -7.27 -2.91 -0.79
C CYS A 59 -6.51 -2.85 0.54
N VAL A 60 -6.47 -3.98 1.23
CA VAL A 60 -5.51 -4.26 2.28
C VAL A 60 -4.41 -5.10 1.65
N LEU A 61 -3.26 -4.48 1.40
CA LEU A 61 -2.08 -5.15 0.87
C LEU A 61 -1.33 -5.83 2.01
N ILE A 62 -1.17 -7.14 1.92
CA ILE A 62 -0.48 -7.93 2.94
C ILE A 62 0.72 -8.59 2.29
N GLU A 63 1.92 -8.36 2.84
CA GLU A 63 3.08 -9.14 2.44
C GLU A 63 2.93 -10.56 3.00
N LYS A 64 2.60 -11.51 2.11
CA LYS A 64 2.09 -12.84 2.47
C LYS A 64 3.11 -13.75 3.16
N ASP A 65 4.41 -13.52 2.91
CA ASP A 65 5.48 -14.34 3.48
C ASP A 65 5.84 -13.88 4.91
N ASN A 66 5.46 -12.67 5.30
CA ASN A 66 5.77 -12.08 6.60
C ASN A 66 4.61 -12.10 7.59
N ILE A 67 3.35 -12.04 7.10
CA ILE A 67 2.20 -11.80 7.96
C ILE A 67 1.10 -12.85 7.72
N GLN A 68 0.67 -13.49 8.79
CA GLN A 68 -0.53 -14.33 8.83
C GLN A 68 -1.75 -13.49 9.24
N TYR A 69 -2.88 -13.71 8.60
CA TYR A 69 -4.07 -12.87 8.77
C TYR A 69 -5.42 -13.62 8.66
N GLU A 70 -5.42 -14.89 8.27
CA GLU A 70 -6.64 -15.62 7.91
C GLU A 70 -7.47 -16.03 9.12
N GLU A 71 -6.83 -16.23 10.27
CA GLU A 71 -7.48 -16.79 11.46
C GLU A 71 -7.52 -15.77 12.62
N PRO A 72 -8.53 -15.83 13.51
CA PRO A 72 -8.70 -14.86 14.59
C PRO A 72 -7.52 -14.74 15.57
N TYR A 73 -6.65 -15.73 15.63
CA TYR A 73 -5.44 -15.69 16.48
C TYR A 73 -4.22 -15.11 15.74
N HIS A 74 -4.34 -14.79 14.45
CA HIS A 74 -3.29 -14.14 13.70
C HIS A 74 -3.22 -12.66 14.04
N PHE A 75 -2.00 -12.11 14.12
CA PHE A 75 -1.76 -10.73 14.51
C PHE A 75 -2.53 -9.70 13.64
N ALA A 76 -2.57 -9.91 12.33
CA ALA A 76 -3.20 -8.95 11.43
C ALA A 76 -4.73 -9.09 11.34
N TYR A 77 -5.33 -10.16 11.86
CA TYR A 77 -6.76 -10.43 11.72
C TYR A 77 -7.63 -9.29 12.28
N ASP A 78 -7.44 -8.93 13.55
CA ASP A 78 -8.23 -7.90 14.20
C ASP A 78 -8.02 -6.52 13.59
N ILE A 79 -6.80 -6.23 13.11
CA ILE A 79 -6.47 -4.98 12.41
C ILE A 79 -7.27 -4.87 11.12
N ILE A 80 -7.31 -5.95 10.32
CA ILE A 80 -8.05 -6.00 9.06
C ILE A 80 -9.56 -5.92 9.31
N MET A 81 -10.06 -6.67 10.30
CA MET A 81 -11.47 -6.65 10.64
C MET A 81 -11.94 -5.29 11.15
N GLY A 82 -11.12 -4.61 11.97
CA GLY A 82 -11.39 -3.25 12.41
C GLY A 82 -11.40 -2.25 11.25
N PHE A 83 -10.47 -2.38 10.31
CA PHE A 83 -10.43 -1.56 9.10
C PHE A 83 -11.70 -1.75 8.24
N ARG A 84 -12.11 -2.99 7.99
CA ARG A 84 -13.34 -3.32 7.25
C ARG A 84 -14.59 -2.75 7.91
N GLN A 85 -14.74 -2.94 9.24
CA GLN A 85 -15.89 -2.44 10.00
C GLN A 85 -16.09 -0.92 9.87
N LEU A 86 -15.01 -0.17 9.66
CA LEU A 86 -15.08 1.29 9.48
C LEU A 86 -15.23 1.70 8.02
N ALA A 87 -14.61 0.98 7.08
CA ALA A 87 -14.57 1.38 5.68
C ALA A 87 -15.85 0.96 4.90
N GLU A 88 -16.35 -0.26 5.12
CA GLU A 88 -17.51 -0.79 4.38
C GLU A 88 -18.79 0.06 4.58
N PRO A 89 -19.14 0.52 5.79
CA PRO A 89 -20.30 1.41 5.98
C PRO A 89 -20.14 2.78 5.30
N GLN A 90 -18.92 3.20 4.96
CA GLN A 90 -18.65 4.42 4.21
C GLN A 90 -18.74 4.23 2.68
N GLY A 91 -19.17 3.05 2.22
CA GLY A 91 -19.34 2.74 0.81
C GLY A 91 -18.06 2.33 0.10
N PHE A 92 -17.06 1.82 0.83
CA PHE A 92 -15.90 1.17 0.25
C PHE A 92 -16.13 -0.35 0.14
N ASP A 93 -15.66 -0.92 -0.97
CA ASP A 93 -15.46 -2.36 -1.13
C ASP A 93 -14.02 -2.67 -0.69
N VAL A 94 -13.86 -3.42 0.39
CA VAL A 94 -12.55 -3.73 0.97
C VAL A 94 -12.08 -5.10 0.50
N VAL A 95 -11.04 -5.11 -0.31
CA VAL A 95 -10.42 -6.33 -0.85
C VAL A 95 -9.12 -6.62 -0.12
N ILE A 96 -8.92 -7.86 0.32
CA ILE A 96 -7.65 -8.30 0.89
C ILE A 96 -6.79 -8.84 -0.25
N GLU A 97 -5.62 -8.25 -0.43
CA GLU A 97 -4.67 -8.56 -1.50
C GLU A 97 -3.34 -9.05 -0.92
N PRO A 98 -3.15 -10.37 -0.81
CA PRO A 98 -1.84 -10.92 -0.47
C PRO A 98 -0.88 -10.71 -1.64
N VAL A 99 0.22 -10.02 -1.37
CA VAL A 99 1.26 -9.73 -2.35
C VAL A 99 2.61 -10.29 -1.89
N ASP A 100 3.46 -10.60 -2.84
CA ASP A 100 4.82 -11.03 -2.59
C ASP A 100 5.83 -10.15 -3.35
N ILE A 101 7.10 -10.41 -3.10
CA ILE A 101 8.19 -9.68 -3.75
C ILE A 101 8.21 -9.86 -5.28
N GLN A 102 7.64 -10.95 -5.81
CA GLN A 102 7.58 -11.18 -7.26
C GLN A 102 6.54 -10.28 -7.91
N ILE A 103 5.36 -10.16 -7.31
CA ILE A 103 4.32 -9.21 -7.75
C ILE A 103 4.90 -7.79 -7.74
N GLN A 104 5.56 -7.40 -6.65
CA GLN A 104 6.14 -6.07 -6.48
C GLN A 104 7.26 -5.77 -7.50
N ARG A 105 8.06 -6.77 -7.90
CA ARG A 105 9.11 -6.62 -8.92
C ARG A 105 8.57 -6.56 -10.34
N ASN A 106 7.42 -7.19 -10.61
CA ASN A 106 6.86 -7.29 -11.94
C ASN A 106 6.24 -5.99 -12.44
N GLN A 107 5.75 -5.14 -11.52
CA GLN A 107 5.15 -3.86 -11.88
C GLN A 107 5.22 -2.85 -10.75
N PRO A 108 5.29 -1.52 -11.06
CA PRO A 108 5.23 -0.45 -10.07
C PRO A 108 3.91 -0.44 -9.32
N TYR A 109 3.94 0.03 -8.06
CA TYR A 109 2.77 0.08 -7.19
C TYR A 109 1.57 0.82 -7.79
N ASP A 110 1.75 2.05 -8.30
CA ASP A 110 0.63 2.82 -8.86
C ASP A 110 0.03 2.16 -10.12
N VAL A 111 0.82 1.41 -10.89
CA VAL A 111 0.34 0.62 -12.03
C VAL A 111 -0.55 -0.52 -11.54
N TYR A 112 -0.12 -1.24 -10.50
CA TYR A 112 -0.90 -2.30 -9.86
C TYR A 112 -2.24 -1.77 -9.36
N MET A 113 -2.23 -0.66 -8.62
CA MET A 113 -3.44 -0.02 -8.08
C MET A 113 -4.41 0.40 -9.19
N LEU A 114 -3.88 0.98 -10.26
CA LEU A 114 -4.69 1.42 -11.40
C LEU A 114 -5.29 0.24 -12.18
N GLU A 115 -4.54 -0.84 -12.36
CA GLU A 115 -4.96 -2.05 -13.05
C GLU A 115 -6.12 -2.77 -12.33
N HIS A 116 -6.05 -2.84 -10.99
CA HIS A 116 -7.06 -3.51 -10.16
C HIS A 116 -8.21 -2.60 -9.72
N ASP A 117 -8.25 -1.36 -10.21
CA ASP A 117 -9.28 -0.36 -9.86
C ASP A 117 -9.30 0.04 -8.37
N TYR A 118 -8.17 -0.04 -7.67
CA TYR A 118 -8.07 0.41 -6.29
C TYR A 118 -7.86 1.91 -6.21
N VAL A 119 -8.59 2.59 -5.33
CA VAL A 119 -8.49 4.04 -5.09
C VAL A 119 -7.61 4.39 -3.90
N GLY A 120 -7.15 3.41 -3.17
CA GLY A 120 -6.26 3.53 -2.03
C GLY A 120 -5.96 2.19 -1.41
N SER A 121 -4.94 2.14 -0.56
CA SER A 121 -4.53 0.92 0.13
C SER A 121 -4.22 1.15 1.61
N PHE A 122 -4.39 0.07 2.37
CA PHE A 122 -3.82 -0.12 3.71
C PHE A 122 -2.77 -1.23 3.63
N VAL A 123 -1.53 -0.95 4.00
CA VAL A 123 -0.37 -1.82 3.77
C VAL A 123 0.13 -2.39 5.09
N ILE A 124 0.24 -3.72 5.16
CA ILE A 124 0.64 -4.44 6.37
C ILE A 124 1.77 -5.42 6.06
N GLY A 125 2.78 -5.46 6.91
CA GLY A 125 3.83 -6.49 6.90
C GLY A 125 4.98 -6.26 5.92
N PHE A 126 5.04 -5.12 5.25
CA PHE A 126 6.14 -4.80 4.34
C PHE A 126 7.44 -4.58 5.11
N SER A 127 8.52 -5.10 4.58
CA SER A 127 9.88 -4.96 5.06
C SER A 127 10.67 -3.94 4.24
N LEU A 128 11.85 -3.53 4.71
CA LEU A 128 12.73 -2.62 3.96
C LEU A 128 13.25 -3.21 2.63
N ALA A 129 13.09 -4.53 2.42
CA ALA A 129 13.47 -5.19 1.19
C ALA A 129 12.37 -5.16 0.10
N ASP A 130 11.17 -4.75 0.47
CA ASP A 130 10.03 -4.72 -0.45
C ASP A 130 10.18 -3.59 -1.49
N PRO A 131 10.14 -3.91 -2.79
CA PRO A 131 10.34 -2.92 -3.86
C PRO A 131 9.37 -1.73 -3.79
N TRP A 132 8.11 -1.97 -3.47
CA TRP A 132 7.08 -0.92 -3.41
C TRP A 132 7.28 0.10 -2.30
N LEU A 133 8.12 -0.18 -1.29
CA LEU A 133 8.50 0.85 -0.29
C LEU A 133 9.12 2.09 -0.94
N LYS A 134 9.92 1.91 -2.00
CA LYS A 134 10.47 3.03 -2.79
C LYS A 134 9.41 3.71 -3.65
N ASP A 135 8.48 2.93 -4.20
CA ASP A 135 7.39 3.48 -5.00
C ASP A 135 6.49 4.39 -4.16
N PHE A 136 6.27 4.06 -2.88
CA PHE A 136 5.47 4.89 -1.97
C PHE A 136 6.04 6.30 -1.76
N GLU A 137 7.34 6.52 -1.95
CA GLU A 137 7.96 7.86 -1.84
C GLU A 137 7.39 8.84 -2.87
N ASN A 138 6.96 8.35 -4.04
CA ASN A 138 6.51 9.15 -5.16
C ASN A 138 5.10 8.78 -5.65
N SER A 139 4.42 7.85 -4.98
CA SER A 139 3.08 7.41 -5.36
C SER A 139 2.07 8.53 -5.25
N CYS A 140 1.13 8.57 -6.21
CA CYS A 140 -0.04 9.44 -6.18
C CYS A 140 -1.27 8.75 -5.57
N THR A 141 -1.21 7.46 -5.28
CA THR A 141 -2.30 6.69 -4.70
C THR A 141 -2.34 6.88 -3.18
N PRO A 142 -3.48 7.24 -2.59
CA PRO A 142 -3.63 7.31 -1.14
C PRO A 142 -3.27 5.98 -0.48
N THR A 143 -2.27 6.00 0.39
CA THR A 143 -1.72 4.81 1.02
C THR A 143 -1.52 5.02 2.51
N VAL A 144 -2.02 4.12 3.33
CA VAL A 144 -1.74 4.08 4.77
C VAL A 144 -0.86 2.89 5.07
N LEU A 145 0.27 3.14 5.72
CA LEU A 145 1.25 2.12 6.10
C LEU A 145 1.06 1.74 7.58
N TYR A 146 0.97 0.45 7.87
CA TYR A 146 0.99 -0.04 9.23
C TYR A 146 2.42 -0.36 9.66
N ASP A 147 2.86 0.26 10.75
CA ASP A 147 4.21 0.09 11.31
C ASP A 147 5.37 0.38 10.33
N ASN A 148 5.09 1.14 9.28
CA ASN A 148 6.08 1.70 8.36
C ASN A 148 5.71 3.16 8.10
N TYR A 149 6.69 4.00 7.73
CA TYR A 149 6.42 5.39 7.38
C TYR A 149 7.26 5.83 6.20
N ILE A 150 6.68 6.71 5.40
CA ILE A 150 7.33 7.42 4.31
C ILE A 150 7.22 8.91 4.61
N THR A 151 8.33 9.60 4.60
CA THR A 151 8.37 11.06 4.82
C THR A 151 8.32 11.81 3.50
N GLY A 152 7.62 12.95 3.49
CA GLY A 152 7.62 13.87 2.35
C GLY A 152 6.60 13.59 1.25
N ASN A 153 5.92 12.46 1.24
CA ASN A 153 4.84 12.21 0.29
C ASN A 153 3.45 12.49 0.91
N PRO A 154 2.72 13.50 0.42
CA PRO A 154 1.39 13.84 0.95
C PRO A 154 0.30 12.79 0.67
N SER A 155 0.57 11.83 -0.24
CA SER A 155 -0.36 10.71 -0.52
C SER A 155 -0.18 9.56 0.45
N THR A 156 0.85 9.56 1.31
CA THR A 156 1.09 8.53 2.30
C THR A 156 0.80 9.01 3.71
N ALA A 157 0.25 8.13 4.51
CA ALA A 157 0.12 8.29 5.96
C ALA A 157 0.57 6.99 6.64
N TYR A 158 0.80 7.04 7.93
CA TYR A 158 1.11 5.83 8.69
C TYR A 158 0.30 5.75 9.99
N VAL A 159 0.13 4.55 10.45
CA VAL A 159 -0.42 4.20 11.75
C VAL A 159 0.45 3.14 12.39
N GLY A 160 0.70 3.27 13.68
CA GLY A 160 1.55 2.36 14.44
C GLY A 160 1.67 2.81 15.88
N ILE A 161 2.51 2.13 16.63
CA ILE A 161 2.83 2.47 18.01
C ILE A 161 4.06 3.37 18.08
N ASP A 162 4.16 4.19 19.14
CA ASP A 162 5.38 4.90 19.46
C ASP A 162 6.40 3.91 20.03
N ASN A 163 7.31 3.50 19.13
CA ASN A 163 8.31 2.49 19.46
C ASN A 163 9.41 3.02 20.37
N ASP A 164 9.77 4.30 20.25
CA ASP A 164 10.76 4.95 21.10
C ASP A 164 10.24 5.01 22.54
N GLU A 165 9.03 5.55 22.75
CA GLU A 165 8.40 5.55 24.07
C GLU A 165 8.24 4.15 24.64
N GLY A 166 7.79 3.20 23.85
CA GLY A 166 7.61 1.81 24.29
C GLY A 166 8.91 1.17 24.76
N MET A 167 10.02 1.37 24.05
CA MET A 167 11.33 0.86 24.44
C MET A 167 11.90 1.59 25.66
N GLU A 168 11.74 2.91 25.75
CA GLU A 168 12.13 3.68 26.92
C GLU A 168 11.41 3.19 28.19
N LEU A 169 10.11 2.97 28.11
CA LEU A 169 9.33 2.43 29.23
C LEU A 169 9.82 1.04 29.65
N ALA A 170 10.07 0.15 28.70
CA ALA A 170 10.54 -1.21 28.97
C ALA A 170 11.93 -1.21 29.65
N VAL A 171 12.89 -0.48 29.08
CA VAL A 171 14.25 -0.39 29.63
C VAL A 171 14.25 0.30 31.00
N SER A 172 13.52 1.40 31.15
CA SER A 172 13.38 2.11 32.41
C SER A 172 12.76 1.26 33.51
N HIS A 173 11.79 0.39 33.17
CA HIS A 173 11.22 -0.58 34.11
C HIS A 173 12.28 -1.54 34.59
N LEU A 174 13.05 -2.18 33.70
CA LEU A 174 14.11 -3.12 34.07
C LEU A 174 15.19 -2.46 34.95
N VAL A 175 15.61 -1.24 34.60
CA VAL A 175 16.59 -0.47 35.38
C VAL A 175 16.07 -0.17 36.79
N ARG A 176 14.80 0.21 36.93
CA ARG A 176 14.17 0.44 38.26
C ARG A 176 14.08 -0.81 39.11
N GLN A 177 13.95 -2.01 38.47
CA GLN A 177 14.01 -3.30 39.16
C GLN A 177 15.43 -3.75 39.50
N GLY A 178 16.44 -2.93 39.22
CA GLY A 178 17.83 -3.20 39.56
C GLY A 178 18.64 -3.95 38.50
N HIS A 179 18.06 -4.28 37.38
CA HIS A 179 18.77 -4.93 36.27
C HIS A 179 19.80 -3.97 35.65
N ARG A 180 21.03 -4.46 35.43
CA ARG A 180 22.15 -3.68 34.86
C ARG A 180 22.71 -4.30 33.60
N LYS A 181 22.41 -5.58 33.34
CA LYS A 181 22.79 -6.30 32.13
C LYS A 181 21.50 -6.64 31.39
N ILE A 182 21.18 -5.86 30.38
CA ILE A 182 19.95 -5.98 29.58
C ILE A 182 20.38 -6.36 28.20
N ALA A 183 19.71 -7.37 27.60
CA ALA A 183 19.92 -7.78 26.22
C ALA A 183 18.64 -7.54 25.43
N TYR A 184 18.78 -7.12 24.20
CA TYR A 184 17.70 -7.04 23.23
C TYR A 184 17.75 -8.24 22.28
N LEU A 185 16.67 -8.98 22.19
CA LEU A 185 16.51 -10.10 21.26
C LEU A 185 15.52 -9.71 20.19
N SER A 186 15.95 -9.78 18.95
CA SER A 186 15.12 -9.48 17.77
C SER A 186 15.36 -10.50 16.67
N ASN A 187 14.40 -10.62 15.75
CA ASN A 187 14.52 -11.51 14.61
C ASN A 187 15.55 -10.98 13.59
N SER A 188 15.29 -9.80 13.03
CA SER A 188 16.19 -9.16 12.06
C SER A 188 15.98 -7.64 12.07
N LEU A 189 16.94 -6.88 11.54
CA LEU A 189 16.79 -5.44 11.30
C LEU A 189 16.09 -5.12 9.97
N GLY A 190 15.30 -6.04 9.44
CA GLY A 190 14.64 -5.94 8.14
C GLY A 190 13.40 -5.07 8.08
N SER A 191 12.94 -4.49 9.21
CA SER A 191 11.83 -3.55 9.24
C SER A 191 12.19 -2.26 9.96
N GLN A 192 11.51 -1.16 9.62
CA GLN A 192 11.72 0.14 10.25
C GLN A 192 11.48 0.08 11.76
N ILE A 193 10.40 -0.56 12.20
CA ILE A 193 10.05 -0.64 13.62
C ILE A 193 11.10 -1.40 14.44
N ILE A 194 11.70 -2.44 13.87
CA ILE A 194 12.76 -3.19 14.56
C ILE A 194 14.02 -2.33 14.67
N GLN A 195 14.36 -1.55 13.66
CA GLN A 195 15.47 -0.62 13.68
C GLN A 195 15.29 0.48 14.74
N ILE A 196 14.06 1.01 14.89
CA ILE A 196 13.75 2.01 15.92
C ILE A 196 13.85 1.41 17.33
N ARG A 197 13.40 0.17 17.50
CA ARG A 197 13.46 -0.53 18.81
C ARG A 197 14.87 -0.93 19.24
N TYR A 198 15.84 -0.97 18.30
CA TYR A 198 17.22 -1.33 18.56
C TYR A 198 18.02 -0.15 19.11
#